data_cd5453110ce051c93435298b65ba4f5e
#
_entry.id   cd5453110ce051c93435298b65ba4f5e
#
_cell.length_a   1.000
_cell.length_b   1.000
_cell.length_c   1.000
_cell.angle_alpha   90.00
_cell.angle_beta   90.00
_cell.angle_gamma   90.00
#
_symmetry.space_group_name_H-M   'P 1'
#
loop_
_entity.id
_entity.type
_entity.pdbx_description
1 polymer ?
#
loop_
_entity_poly.entity_id
_entity_poly.type
_entity_poly.pdbx_seq_one_letter_code
_entity_poly.pdbx_strand_id
1 'polypeptide(L)'
;MNRAHISKYINSLLADISKLSNTLCAMNNTDIERYPDNYGMLSTDAALHSELIACKMRHLLYGSTNMKKSEYLTSAGVVQGIRISEKDGVLNIFLPRLMPRRKGRKNSEFLTDPLYFTLSQYADSHELPKFQHCVICFSHIYSKELPLSRVRDYDNLELKQLLDVIAAFVMEDDSGLLCDAYNTTELGEQDCTCISVMGKERFSEWLEERENRLKSISDF
;
A
#
# COMPACT_ATOMS: atom_id res chain seq x y z
N MET A 1 -6.12 18.25 25.43
CA MET A 1 -5.37 19.49 25.09
C MET A 1 -6.26 20.70 25.35
N ASN A 2 -5.71 21.85 25.81
CA ASN A 2 -6.51 23.06 25.95
C ASN A 2 -6.61 23.82 24.60
N ARG A 3 -7.60 24.74 24.49
CA ARG A 3 -7.89 25.48 23.25
C ARG A 3 -6.68 26.26 22.69
N ALA A 4 -5.90 26.89 23.57
CA ALA A 4 -4.74 27.67 23.14
C ALA A 4 -3.64 26.79 22.53
N HIS A 5 -3.42 25.61 23.11
CA HIS A 5 -2.47 24.63 22.59
C HIS A 5 -2.91 24.05 21.23
N ILE A 6 -4.20 23.73 21.11
CA ILE A 6 -4.79 23.26 19.82
C ILE A 6 -4.61 24.32 18.75
N SER A 7 -4.95 25.61 19.04
CA SER A 7 -4.79 26.70 18.09
C SER A 7 -3.32 26.88 17.63
N LYS A 8 -2.37 26.85 18.56
CA LYS A 8 -0.93 26.90 18.22
C LYS A 8 -0.50 25.74 17.31
N TYR A 9 -1.02 24.53 17.59
CA TYR A 9 -0.73 23.34 16.80
C TYR A 9 -1.30 23.45 15.39
N ILE A 10 -2.54 23.90 15.24
CA ILE A 10 -3.18 24.14 13.94
C ILE A 10 -2.39 25.18 13.14
N ASN A 11 -1.96 26.29 13.76
CA ASN A 11 -1.15 27.29 13.07
C ASN A 11 0.19 26.73 12.56
N SER A 12 0.83 25.82 13.32
CA SER A 12 2.01 25.08 12.85
C SER A 12 1.70 24.21 11.65
N LEU A 13 0.55 23.51 11.65
CA LEU A 13 0.11 22.70 10.51
C LEU A 13 -0.14 23.54 9.27
N LEU A 14 -0.80 24.69 9.42
CA LEU A 14 -1.06 25.61 8.30
C LEU A 14 0.25 26.11 7.67
N ALA A 15 1.28 26.36 8.49
CA ALA A 15 2.60 26.73 7.98
C ALA A 15 3.26 25.59 7.18
N ASP A 16 3.13 24.33 7.64
CA ASP A 16 3.66 23.18 6.90
C ASP A 16 2.89 22.91 5.60
N ILE A 17 1.56 23.07 5.60
CA ILE A 17 0.72 22.96 4.39
C ILE A 17 1.14 24.03 3.37
N SER A 18 1.41 25.26 3.82
CA SER A 18 1.88 26.34 2.94
C SER A 18 3.24 26.00 2.31
N LYS A 19 4.17 25.41 3.06
CA LYS A 19 5.45 24.94 2.52
C LYS A 19 5.23 23.85 1.46
N LEU A 20 4.41 22.84 1.77
CA LEU A 20 4.07 21.78 0.82
C LEU A 20 3.47 22.36 -0.48
N SER A 21 2.52 23.30 -0.35
CA SER A 21 1.92 23.98 -1.50
C SER A 21 2.96 24.69 -2.35
N ASN A 22 3.91 25.41 -1.74
CA ASN A 22 4.99 26.08 -2.46
C ASN A 22 5.91 25.08 -3.18
N THR A 23 6.25 23.96 -2.54
CA THR A 23 7.06 22.91 -3.17
C THR A 23 6.33 22.28 -4.36
N LEU A 24 5.02 22.00 -4.26
CA LEU A 24 4.22 21.49 -5.37
C LEU A 24 4.12 22.50 -6.53
N CYS A 25 3.97 23.80 -6.23
CA CYS A 25 4.01 24.83 -7.26
C CYS A 25 5.37 24.88 -7.96
N ALA A 26 6.48 24.75 -7.23
CA ALA A 26 7.81 24.68 -7.82
C ALA A 26 7.97 23.44 -8.71
N MET A 27 7.47 22.27 -8.27
CA MET A 27 7.47 21.04 -9.08
C MET A 27 6.69 21.22 -10.38
N ASN A 28 5.50 21.79 -10.30
CA ASN A 28 4.63 22.02 -11.49
C ASN A 28 5.28 22.94 -12.53
N ASN A 29 6.19 23.82 -12.11
CA ASN A 29 6.92 24.74 -12.97
C ASN A 29 8.30 24.23 -13.38
N THR A 30 8.71 23.04 -12.92
CA THR A 30 10.01 22.44 -13.23
C THR A 30 9.86 21.43 -14.36
N ASP A 31 10.56 21.65 -15.45
CA ASP A 31 10.67 20.70 -16.56
C ASP A 31 11.49 19.48 -16.09
N ILE A 32 10.81 18.33 -16.02
CA ILE A 32 11.41 17.08 -15.52
C ILE A 32 12.49 16.54 -16.47
N GLU A 33 12.36 16.77 -17.80
CA GLU A 33 13.33 16.28 -18.77
C GLU A 33 14.61 17.13 -18.73
N ARG A 34 14.45 18.43 -18.56
CA ARG A 34 15.55 19.39 -18.53
C ARG A 34 16.26 19.45 -17.18
N TYR A 35 15.54 19.26 -16.07
CA TYR A 35 16.03 19.40 -14.70
C TYR A 35 15.62 18.21 -13.81
N PRO A 36 16.01 16.95 -14.16
CA PRO A 36 15.54 15.75 -13.45
C PRO A 36 15.97 15.72 -11.98
N ASP A 37 17.20 16.17 -11.67
CA ASP A 37 17.70 16.17 -10.28
C ASP A 37 16.93 17.16 -9.40
N ASN A 38 16.67 18.36 -9.92
CA ASN A 38 15.90 19.38 -9.20
C ASN A 38 14.45 18.89 -8.97
N TYR A 39 13.83 18.30 -9.98
CA TYR A 39 12.49 17.69 -9.84
C TYR A 39 12.51 16.56 -8.80
N GLY A 40 13.52 15.71 -8.80
CA GLY A 40 13.71 14.64 -7.83
C GLY A 40 13.84 15.16 -6.38
N MET A 41 14.60 16.24 -6.19
CA MET A 41 14.73 16.91 -4.88
C MET A 41 13.38 17.48 -4.40
N LEU A 42 12.69 18.22 -5.25
CA LEU A 42 11.37 18.80 -4.94
C LEU A 42 10.34 17.71 -4.63
N SER A 43 10.31 16.63 -5.42
CA SER A 43 9.43 15.48 -5.19
C SER A 43 9.67 14.83 -3.83
N THR A 44 10.94 14.66 -3.47
CA THR A 44 11.32 14.09 -2.16
C THR A 44 10.90 15.01 -1.03
N ASP A 45 11.14 16.31 -1.16
CA ASP A 45 10.76 17.31 -0.17
C ASP A 45 9.23 17.38 0.03
N ALA A 46 8.47 17.38 -1.07
CA ALA A 46 7.01 17.33 -1.02
C ALA A 46 6.49 16.07 -0.32
N ALA A 47 7.07 14.90 -0.61
CA ALA A 47 6.69 13.64 0.03
C ALA A 47 6.97 13.68 1.54
N LEU A 48 8.14 14.14 1.97
CA LEU A 48 8.52 14.25 3.38
C LEU A 48 7.64 15.26 4.14
N HIS A 49 7.29 16.40 3.53
CA HIS A 49 6.36 17.35 4.11
C HIS A 49 4.95 16.75 4.25
N SER A 50 4.48 15.97 3.28
CA SER A 50 3.19 15.27 3.36
C SER A 50 3.14 14.29 4.53
N GLU A 51 4.19 13.51 4.74
CA GLU A 51 4.32 12.59 5.88
C GLU A 51 4.33 13.35 7.22
N LEU A 52 5.08 14.46 7.31
CA LEU A 52 5.10 15.30 8.50
C LEU A 52 3.71 15.83 8.83
N ILE A 53 2.98 16.34 7.83
CA ILE A 53 1.60 16.84 7.99
C ILE A 53 0.68 15.71 8.44
N ALA A 54 0.75 14.54 7.82
CA ALA A 54 -0.06 13.37 8.20
C ALA A 54 0.20 12.95 9.65
N CYS A 55 1.46 12.89 10.09
CA CYS A 55 1.83 12.58 11.47
C CYS A 55 1.29 13.61 12.46
N LYS A 56 1.43 14.91 12.15
CA LYS A 56 0.91 15.99 12.99
C LYS A 56 -0.62 15.95 13.07
N MET A 57 -1.31 15.68 11.96
CA MET A 57 -2.78 15.56 11.94
C MET A 57 -3.26 14.39 12.80
N ARG A 58 -2.62 13.24 12.72
CA ARG A 58 -2.91 12.07 13.61
C ARG A 58 -2.70 12.43 15.07
N HIS A 59 -1.59 13.08 15.40
CA HIS A 59 -1.33 13.52 16.78
C HIS A 59 -2.41 14.50 17.28
N LEU A 60 -2.80 15.46 16.46
CA LEU A 60 -3.89 16.40 16.79
C LEU A 60 -5.20 15.65 17.02
N LEU A 61 -5.56 14.71 16.16
CA LEU A 61 -6.77 13.91 16.27
C LEU A 61 -6.81 13.14 17.59
N TYR A 62 -5.77 12.36 17.90
CA TYR A 62 -5.72 11.59 19.12
C TYR A 62 -5.63 12.43 20.40
N GLY A 63 -5.01 13.61 20.32
CA GLY A 63 -4.89 14.53 21.46
C GLY A 63 -6.11 15.40 21.70
N SER A 64 -7.01 15.54 20.73
CA SER A 64 -8.18 16.45 20.80
C SER A 64 -9.53 15.73 20.75
N THR A 65 -9.56 14.43 20.42
CA THR A 65 -10.79 13.63 20.35
C THR A 65 -10.63 12.32 21.13
N ASN A 66 -11.75 11.60 21.30
CA ASN A 66 -11.75 10.26 21.89
C ASN A 66 -11.64 9.14 20.83
N MET A 67 -11.27 9.46 19.57
CA MET A 67 -11.13 8.49 18.51
C MET A 67 -10.03 7.48 18.83
N LYS A 68 -10.35 6.19 18.73
CA LYS A 68 -9.39 5.10 18.91
C LYS A 68 -8.47 4.97 17.69
N LYS A 69 -7.22 4.56 17.92
CA LYS A 69 -6.26 4.31 16.83
C LYS A 69 -6.81 3.33 15.79
N SER A 70 -7.50 2.27 16.22
CA SER A 70 -8.12 1.27 15.34
C SER A 70 -9.16 1.89 14.40
N GLU A 71 -10.08 2.70 14.92
CA GLU A 71 -11.13 3.36 14.13
C GLU A 71 -10.53 4.27 13.04
N TYR A 72 -9.51 5.06 13.42
CA TYR A 72 -8.81 5.92 12.48
C TYR A 72 -8.09 5.11 11.39
N LEU A 73 -7.37 4.05 11.76
CA LEU A 73 -6.57 3.27 10.80
C LEU A 73 -7.45 2.45 9.85
N THR A 74 -8.61 1.96 10.32
CA THR A 74 -9.62 1.37 9.44
C THR A 74 -10.09 2.38 8.38
N SER A 75 -10.45 3.60 8.82
CA SER A 75 -10.85 4.68 7.90
C SER A 75 -9.70 5.09 6.97
N ALA A 76 -8.47 5.08 7.45
CA ALA A 76 -7.29 5.37 6.64
C ALA A 76 -7.08 4.31 5.55
N GLY A 77 -7.33 3.03 5.81
CA GLY A 77 -7.31 1.96 4.82
C GLY A 77 -8.27 2.21 3.67
N VAL A 78 -9.50 2.63 3.98
CA VAL A 78 -10.52 3.01 2.98
C VAL A 78 -10.05 4.22 2.15
N VAL A 79 -9.58 5.27 2.82
CA VAL A 79 -9.06 6.49 2.13
C VAL A 79 -7.83 6.17 1.26
N GLN A 80 -6.98 5.25 1.71
CA GLN A 80 -5.85 4.76 0.92
C GLN A 80 -6.28 3.91 -0.28
N GLY A 81 -7.55 3.43 -0.32
CA GLY A 81 -8.09 2.62 -1.40
C GLY A 81 -7.74 1.13 -1.28
N ILE A 82 -7.38 0.65 -0.08
CA ILE A 82 -7.21 -0.79 0.19
C ILE A 82 -8.56 -1.47 0.04
N ARG A 83 -8.62 -2.55 -0.74
CA ARG A 83 -9.84 -3.34 -0.94
C ARG A 83 -9.54 -4.80 -0.73
N ILE A 84 -10.49 -5.50 -0.10
CA ILE A 84 -10.41 -6.93 0.16
C ILE A 84 -11.67 -7.56 -0.42
N SER A 85 -11.51 -8.68 -1.08
CA SER A 85 -12.60 -9.51 -1.59
C SER A 85 -12.19 -10.98 -1.57
N GLU A 86 -13.16 -11.85 -1.33
CA GLU A 86 -12.98 -13.28 -1.49
C GLU A 86 -13.87 -13.73 -2.66
N LYS A 87 -13.33 -14.56 -3.53
CA LYS A 87 -14.06 -15.16 -4.62
C LYS A 87 -13.44 -16.52 -4.98
N ASP A 88 -14.29 -17.54 -5.08
CA ASP A 88 -13.92 -18.90 -5.51
C ASP A 88 -12.73 -19.49 -4.70
N GLY A 89 -12.71 -19.24 -3.39
CA GLY A 89 -11.65 -19.69 -2.48
C GLY A 89 -10.33 -18.92 -2.60
N VAL A 90 -10.34 -17.78 -3.32
CA VAL A 90 -9.20 -16.89 -3.44
C VAL A 90 -9.47 -15.60 -2.69
N LEU A 91 -8.67 -15.30 -1.68
CA LEU A 91 -8.67 -13.99 -1.03
C LEU A 91 -7.84 -13.02 -1.86
N ASN A 92 -8.45 -11.95 -2.32
CA ASN A 92 -7.80 -10.90 -3.09
C ASN A 92 -7.71 -9.61 -2.27
N ILE A 93 -6.51 -9.04 -2.21
CA ILE A 93 -6.22 -7.78 -1.55
C ILE A 93 -5.64 -6.83 -2.60
N PHE A 94 -6.31 -5.71 -2.81
CA PHE A 94 -5.84 -4.65 -3.69
C PHE A 94 -5.19 -3.53 -2.87
N LEU A 95 -3.95 -3.21 -3.21
CA LEU A 95 -3.20 -2.08 -2.67
C LEU A 95 -2.96 -1.07 -3.80
N PRO A 96 -3.44 0.17 -3.71
CA PRO A 96 -3.38 1.16 -4.80
C PRO A 96 -2.00 1.80 -4.96
N ARG A 97 -0.94 1.06 -4.64
CA ARG A 97 0.47 1.49 -4.72
C ARG A 97 1.38 0.28 -4.93
N LEU A 98 2.57 0.55 -5.48
CA LEU A 98 3.65 -0.42 -5.51
C LEU A 98 4.21 -0.65 -4.11
N MET A 99 4.77 -1.84 -3.91
CA MET A 99 5.46 -2.16 -2.67
C MET A 99 6.64 -1.22 -2.42
N PRO A 100 6.86 -0.79 -1.17
CA PRO A 100 8.02 0.02 -0.81
C PRO A 100 9.32 -0.76 -1.03
N ARG A 101 10.41 -0.03 -1.22
CA ARG A 101 11.74 -0.64 -1.23
C ARG A 101 12.08 -1.17 0.15
N ARG A 102 12.74 -2.32 0.17
CA ARG A 102 13.31 -2.92 1.37
C ARG A 102 14.45 -2.05 1.92
N LYS A 103 14.11 -1.06 2.75
CA LYS A 103 15.05 -0.16 3.42
C LYS A 103 14.79 -0.21 4.92
N GLY A 104 15.35 -1.20 5.62
CA GLY A 104 15.26 -1.29 7.07
C GLY A 104 13.83 -1.43 7.61
N ARG A 105 13.70 -1.88 8.87
CA ARG A 105 12.42 -2.30 9.49
C ARG A 105 11.36 -1.20 9.71
N LYS A 106 11.59 0.06 9.35
CA LYS A 106 10.74 1.19 9.78
C LYS A 106 9.80 1.77 8.73
N ASN A 107 9.81 1.30 7.48
CA ASN A 107 9.17 2.01 6.37
C ASN A 107 7.84 1.42 5.88
N SER A 108 7.24 0.44 6.55
CA SER A 108 6.03 -0.22 6.08
C SER A 108 4.82 -0.03 6.99
N GLU A 109 4.98 0.52 8.20
CA GLU A 109 3.88 0.74 9.15
C GLU A 109 2.74 1.57 8.56
N PHE A 110 3.04 2.50 7.66
CA PHE A 110 2.02 3.30 6.96
C PHE A 110 1.11 2.44 6.06
N LEU A 111 1.55 1.24 5.67
CA LEU A 111 0.81 0.30 4.84
C LEU A 111 0.32 -0.90 5.66
N THR A 112 1.15 -1.45 6.54
CA THR A 112 0.81 -2.63 7.33
C THR A 112 -0.27 -2.37 8.36
N ASP A 113 -0.22 -1.23 9.06
CA ASP A 113 -1.25 -0.86 10.03
C ASP A 113 -2.65 -0.70 9.38
N PRO A 114 -2.81 0.10 8.31
CA PRO A 114 -4.10 0.19 7.62
C PRO A 114 -4.56 -1.15 7.03
N LEU A 115 -3.67 -1.96 6.48
CA LEU A 115 -4.00 -3.29 5.98
C LEU A 115 -4.50 -4.20 7.10
N TYR A 116 -3.81 -4.24 8.25
CA TYR A 116 -4.22 -5.03 9.40
C TYR A 116 -5.64 -4.69 9.84
N PHE A 117 -5.93 -3.40 10.03
CA PHE A 117 -7.25 -2.98 10.49
C PHE A 117 -8.34 -3.15 9.41
N THR A 118 -7.99 -3.04 8.12
CA THR A 118 -8.92 -3.35 7.02
C THR A 118 -9.24 -4.85 6.97
N LEU A 119 -8.25 -5.73 7.17
CA LEU A 119 -8.45 -7.18 7.27
C LEU A 119 -9.27 -7.54 8.51
N SER A 120 -8.98 -6.91 9.66
CA SER A 120 -9.76 -7.11 10.89
C SER A 120 -11.23 -6.75 10.69
N GLN A 121 -11.52 -5.59 10.10
CA GLN A 121 -12.88 -5.17 9.80
C GLN A 121 -13.57 -6.10 8.80
N TYR A 122 -12.84 -6.57 7.79
CA TYR A 122 -13.38 -7.52 6.82
C TYR A 122 -13.74 -8.85 7.51
N ALA A 123 -12.87 -9.34 8.42
CA ALA A 123 -13.10 -10.55 9.21
C ALA A 123 -14.31 -10.44 10.17
N ASP A 124 -14.61 -9.24 10.67
CA ASP A 124 -15.79 -9.01 11.52
C ASP A 124 -17.12 -9.20 10.77
N SER A 125 -17.11 -9.06 9.43
CA SER A 125 -18.31 -9.10 8.58
C SER A 125 -18.33 -10.28 7.59
N HIS A 126 -17.23 -10.98 7.41
CA HIS A 126 -17.07 -12.10 6.48
C HIS A 126 -16.27 -13.21 7.13
N GLU A 127 -16.63 -14.45 6.86
CA GLU A 127 -15.80 -15.58 7.23
C GLU A 127 -14.56 -15.62 6.33
N LEU A 128 -13.37 -15.44 6.92
CA LEU A 128 -12.12 -15.53 6.19
C LEU A 128 -11.69 -16.99 6.01
N PRO A 129 -11.21 -17.37 4.82
CA PRO A 129 -10.63 -18.70 4.63
C PRO A 129 -9.41 -18.89 5.54
N LYS A 130 -9.22 -20.12 6.01
CA LYS A 130 -8.02 -20.54 6.74
C LYS A 130 -7.27 -21.57 5.91
N PHE A 131 -6.09 -21.19 5.44
CA PHE A 131 -5.27 -22.03 4.60
C PHE A 131 -4.22 -22.76 5.44
N GLN A 132 -4.21 -24.09 5.34
CA GLN A 132 -3.17 -24.93 5.91
C GLN A 132 -1.95 -25.01 4.95
N HIS A 133 -2.22 -25.22 3.65
CA HIS A 133 -1.21 -25.17 2.59
C HIS A 133 -1.66 -24.17 1.54
N CYS A 134 -0.90 -23.12 1.32
CA CYS A 134 -1.30 -22.03 0.43
C CYS A 134 -0.20 -21.55 -0.50
N VAL A 135 -0.64 -20.77 -1.49
CA VAL A 135 0.22 -19.91 -2.29
C VAL A 135 -0.22 -18.47 -2.09
N ILE A 136 0.72 -17.59 -1.79
CA ILE A 136 0.52 -16.14 -1.83
C ILE A 136 1.16 -15.57 -3.10
N CYS A 137 0.38 -14.86 -3.89
CA CYS A 137 0.81 -14.26 -5.15
C CYS A 137 0.85 -12.74 -5.00
N PHE A 138 2.01 -12.14 -5.25
CA PHE A 138 2.17 -10.68 -5.33
C PHE A 138 2.26 -10.27 -6.79
N SER A 139 1.24 -9.64 -7.32
CA SER A 139 1.21 -9.09 -8.69
C SER A 139 1.50 -7.59 -8.64
N HIS A 140 2.72 -7.22 -9.06
CA HIS A 140 3.18 -5.83 -9.12
C HIS A 140 2.82 -5.24 -10.46
N ILE A 141 1.86 -4.31 -10.47
CA ILE A 141 1.34 -3.67 -11.69
C ILE A 141 1.98 -2.29 -11.80
N TYR A 142 2.75 -2.07 -12.87
CA TYR A 142 3.40 -0.80 -13.16
C TYR A 142 2.65 -0.06 -14.25
N SER A 143 2.44 1.24 -14.08
CA SER A 143 1.83 2.08 -15.11
C SER A 143 2.66 2.05 -16.39
N LYS A 144 2.00 1.71 -17.52
CA LYS A 144 2.61 1.70 -18.87
C LYS A 144 2.99 3.09 -19.35
N GLU A 145 2.44 4.16 -18.76
CA GLU A 145 2.75 5.55 -19.10
C GLU A 145 4.05 6.06 -18.48
N LEU A 146 4.64 5.29 -17.57
CA LEU A 146 5.83 5.68 -16.83
C LEU A 146 7.04 4.83 -17.26
N PRO A 147 8.29 5.36 -17.10
CA PRO A 147 9.48 4.67 -17.57
C PRO A 147 9.66 3.26 -16.99
N LEU A 148 10.00 2.27 -17.82
CA LEU A 148 10.23 0.87 -17.42
C LEU A 148 11.42 0.69 -16.49
N SER A 149 12.36 1.65 -16.44
CA SER A 149 13.47 1.66 -15.48
C SER A 149 13.03 1.70 -14.00
N ARG A 150 11.73 1.92 -13.74
CA ARG A 150 11.11 1.86 -12.42
C ARG A 150 10.80 0.44 -11.95
N VAL A 151 10.71 -0.53 -12.87
CA VAL A 151 10.47 -1.94 -12.53
C VAL A 151 11.63 -2.43 -11.68
N ARG A 152 11.30 -3.09 -10.58
CA ARG A 152 12.26 -3.51 -9.54
C ARG A 152 12.33 -5.01 -9.44
N ASP A 153 13.50 -5.48 -9.05
CA ASP A 153 13.69 -6.85 -8.64
C ASP A 153 12.90 -7.13 -7.35
N TYR A 154 12.36 -8.33 -7.22
CA TYR A 154 11.48 -8.70 -6.10
C TYR A 154 12.20 -8.72 -4.75
N ASP A 155 13.49 -9.00 -4.71
CA ASP A 155 14.34 -8.97 -3.51
C ASP A 155 14.53 -7.55 -2.94
N ASN A 156 14.31 -6.54 -3.78
CA ASN A 156 14.32 -5.12 -3.40
C ASN A 156 12.98 -4.61 -2.85
N LEU A 157 11.94 -5.45 -2.81
CA LEU A 157 10.61 -5.09 -2.33
C LEU A 157 10.41 -5.58 -0.88
N GLU A 158 9.70 -4.77 -0.08
CA GLU A 158 9.34 -5.14 1.29
C GLU A 158 8.03 -5.94 1.28
N LEU A 159 8.15 -7.25 1.11
CA LEU A 159 7.01 -8.17 1.05
C LEU A 159 6.75 -8.87 2.39
N LYS A 160 7.82 -9.09 3.20
CA LYS A 160 7.72 -9.90 4.41
C LYS A 160 6.72 -9.35 5.42
N GLN A 161 6.75 -8.06 5.69
CA GLN A 161 5.85 -7.48 6.71
C GLN A 161 4.38 -7.53 6.28
N LEU A 162 4.09 -7.47 4.97
CA LEU A 162 2.74 -7.68 4.46
C LEU A 162 2.32 -9.15 4.55
N LEU A 163 3.23 -10.07 4.24
CA LEU A 163 3.00 -11.49 4.44
C LEU A 163 2.67 -11.78 5.90
N ASP A 164 3.46 -11.27 6.85
CA ASP A 164 3.24 -11.45 8.29
C ASP A 164 1.83 -10.97 8.72
N VAL A 165 1.39 -9.80 8.19
CA VAL A 165 0.04 -9.27 8.46
C VAL A 165 -1.04 -10.19 7.88
N ILE A 166 -0.91 -10.62 6.62
CA ILE A 166 -1.92 -11.44 5.94
C ILE A 166 -1.98 -12.82 6.59
N ALA A 167 -0.83 -13.43 6.89
CA ALA A 167 -0.72 -14.74 7.51
C ALA A 167 -1.48 -14.80 8.84
N ALA A 168 -1.39 -13.76 9.67
CA ALA A 168 -2.10 -13.68 10.95
C ALA A 168 -3.63 -13.84 10.81
N PHE A 169 -4.21 -13.51 9.66
CA PHE A 169 -5.65 -13.63 9.41
C PHE A 169 -6.05 -14.92 8.72
N VAL A 170 -5.29 -15.39 7.72
CA VAL A 170 -5.76 -16.42 6.78
C VAL A 170 -4.86 -17.63 6.61
N MET A 171 -3.70 -17.68 7.27
CA MET A 171 -2.77 -18.82 7.19
C MET A 171 -2.63 -19.49 8.57
N GLU A 172 -2.30 -20.77 8.56
CA GLU A 172 -1.89 -21.48 9.77
C GLU A 172 -0.47 -21.03 10.19
N ASP A 173 0.44 -20.94 9.22
CA ASP A 173 1.81 -20.46 9.37
C ASP A 173 2.34 -19.97 8.01
N ASP A 174 3.29 -19.03 8.01
CA ASP A 174 3.95 -18.48 6.83
C ASP A 174 5.28 -19.19 6.50
N SER A 175 5.56 -20.31 7.15
CA SER A 175 6.78 -21.10 6.87
C SER A 175 6.79 -21.65 5.45
N GLY A 176 7.98 -21.79 4.86
CA GLY A 176 8.13 -22.32 3.51
C GLY A 176 7.67 -23.78 3.31
N LEU A 177 7.27 -24.48 4.38
CA LEU A 177 6.62 -25.78 4.29
C LEU A 177 5.13 -25.67 3.99
N LEU A 178 4.47 -24.59 4.42
CA LEU A 178 3.04 -24.39 4.35
C LEU A 178 2.64 -23.30 3.35
N CYS A 179 3.49 -22.30 3.14
CA CYS A 179 3.21 -21.15 2.26
C CYS A 179 4.29 -21.02 1.18
N ASP A 180 3.89 -21.10 -0.09
CA ASP A 180 4.72 -20.73 -1.24
C ASP A 180 4.45 -19.28 -1.65
N ALA A 181 5.50 -18.53 -1.98
CA ALA A 181 5.38 -17.15 -2.45
C ALA A 181 5.65 -17.06 -3.95
N TYR A 182 4.74 -16.46 -4.70
CA TYR A 182 4.86 -16.24 -6.13
C TYR A 182 4.79 -14.75 -6.46
N ASN A 183 5.74 -14.26 -7.25
CA ASN A 183 5.80 -12.86 -7.64
C ASN A 183 5.61 -12.72 -9.14
N THR A 184 4.83 -11.73 -9.55
CA THR A 184 4.63 -11.37 -10.96
C THR A 184 4.75 -9.86 -11.17
N THR A 185 5.12 -9.48 -12.37
CA THR A 185 5.14 -8.08 -12.82
C THR A 185 4.29 -7.94 -14.07
N GLU A 186 3.47 -6.89 -14.11
CA GLU A 186 2.57 -6.58 -15.21
C GLU A 186 2.61 -5.08 -15.51
N LEU A 187 2.26 -4.73 -16.76
CA LEU A 187 2.03 -3.33 -17.14
C LEU A 187 0.52 -3.07 -17.16
N GLY A 188 0.09 -1.99 -16.54
CA GLY A 188 -1.31 -1.62 -16.44
C GLY A 188 -1.55 -0.11 -16.56
N GLU A 189 -2.74 0.33 -16.26
CA GLU A 189 -3.13 1.74 -16.34
C GLU A 189 -2.49 2.59 -15.20
N GLN A 190 -2.32 2.00 -14.03
CA GLN A 190 -1.79 2.68 -12.86
C GLN A 190 -0.93 1.76 -12.01
N ASP A 191 -0.05 2.36 -11.22
CA ASP A 191 0.75 1.63 -10.25
C ASP A 191 -0.12 1.05 -9.14
N CYS A 192 -0.08 -0.27 -8.96
CA CYS A 192 -0.76 -0.93 -7.85
C CYS A 192 -0.12 -2.30 -7.55
N THR A 193 -0.54 -2.92 -6.46
CA THR A 193 -0.18 -4.30 -6.14
C THR A 193 -1.45 -5.07 -5.80
N CYS A 194 -1.64 -6.21 -6.46
CA CYS A 194 -2.68 -7.16 -6.12
C CYS A 194 -2.04 -8.35 -5.39
N ILE A 195 -2.62 -8.74 -4.26
CA ILE A 195 -2.17 -9.91 -3.51
C ILE A 195 -3.31 -10.91 -3.53
N SER A 196 -3.03 -12.14 -3.97
CA SER A 196 -4.00 -13.24 -3.97
C SER A 196 -3.49 -14.35 -3.09
N VAL A 197 -4.31 -14.84 -2.16
CA VAL A 197 -4.01 -15.98 -1.30
C VAL A 197 -5.00 -17.08 -1.60
N MET A 198 -4.50 -18.30 -1.82
CA MET A 198 -5.33 -19.46 -2.19
C MET A 198 -4.70 -20.76 -1.73
N GLY A 199 -5.48 -21.83 -1.66
CA GLY A 199 -4.94 -23.19 -1.50
C GLY A 199 -4.04 -23.59 -2.68
N LYS A 200 -3.05 -24.45 -2.44
CA LYS A 200 -2.07 -24.88 -3.47
C LYS A 200 -2.76 -25.53 -4.67
N GLU A 201 -3.87 -26.22 -4.45
CA GLU A 201 -4.68 -26.87 -5.49
C GLU A 201 -5.31 -25.88 -6.47
N ARG A 202 -5.62 -24.66 -6.03
CA ARG A 202 -6.24 -23.60 -6.85
C ARG A 202 -5.22 -22.82 -7.70
N PHE A 203 -3.94 -22.94 -7.38
CA PHE A 203 -2.90 -22.10 -7.98
C PHE A 203 -2.77 -22.27 -9.50
N SER A 204 -2.86 -23.51 -10.00
CA SER A 204 -2.74 -23.79 -11.45
C SER A 204 -3.84 -23.08 -12.25
N GLU A 205 -5.08 -23.15 -11.77
CA GLU A 205 -6.23 -22.54 -12.42
C GLU A 205 -6.15 -21.01 -12.35
N TRP A 206 -5.74 -20.45 -11.20
CA TRP A 206 -5.50 -19.02 -11.05
C TRP A 206 -4.43 -18.52 -12.04
N LEU A 207 -3.37 -19.30 -12.27
CA LEU A 207 -2.29 -18.96 -13.19
C LEU A 207 -2.79 -18.93 -14.65
N GLU A 208 -3.58 -19.93 -15.06
CA GLU A 208 -4.21 -19.97 -16.37
C GLU A 208 -5.17 -18.80 -16.59
N GLU A 209 -6.03 -18.48 -15.62
CA GLU A 209 -6.92 -17.33 -15.67
C GLU A 209 -6.14 -16.01 -15.83
N ARG A 210 -5.03 -15.88 -15.12
CA ARG A 210 -4.15 -14.71 -15.21
C ARG A 210 -3.53 -14.60 -16.60
N GLU A 211 -2.98 -15.68 -17.16
CA GLU A 211 -2.37 -15.68 -18.50
C GLU A 211 -3.40 -15.34 -19.58
N ASN A 212 -4.61 -15.84 -19.48
CA ASN A 212 -5.70 -15.55 -20.41
C ASN A 212 -6.11 -14.07 -20.36
N ARG A 213 -6.14 -13.45 -19.18
CA ARG A 213 -6.36 -12.00 -19.03
C ARG A 213 -5.27 -11.18 -19.72
N LEU A 214 -4.00 -11.58 -19.54
CA LEU A 214 -2.87 -10.87 -20.16
C LEU A 214 -2.90 -10.96 -21.69
N LYS A 215 -3.23 -12.12 -22.26
CA LYS A 215 -3.38 -12.28 -23.71
C LYS A 215 -4.50 -11.40 -24.25
N SER A 216 -5.66 -11.33 -23.60
CA SER A 216 -6.77 -10.48 -24.03
C SER A 216 -6.46 -8.97 -23.98
N ILE A 217 -5.47 -8.53 -23.20
CA ILE A 217 -5.03 -7.13 -23.14
C ILE A 217 -3.98 -6.82 -24.21
N SER A 218 -3.20 -7.83 -24.62
CA SER A 218 -2.15 -7.66 -25.66
C SER A 218 -2.68 -7.67 -27.10
N ASP A 219 -3.93 -8.09 -27.31
CA ASP A 219 -4.58 -8.16 -28.63
C ASP A 219 -5.30 -6.83 -29.02
N PHE A 220 -5.13 -5.76 -28.24
CA PHE A 220 -5.59 -4.40 -28.48
C PHE A 220 -4.44 -3.40 -28.53
#